data_209624440ae9e97298d623592dcc29a1
#
_entry.id   209624440ae9e97298d623592dcc29a1
#
_cell.length_a   1.000
_cell.length_b   1.000
_cell.length_c   1.000
_cell.angle_alpha   90.00
_cell.angle_beta   90.00
_cell.angle_gamma   90.00
#
_symmetry.space_group_name_H-M   'P 1'
#
loop_
_entity.id
_entity.type
_entity.pdbx_description
1 polymer ?
#
loop_
_entity_poly.entity_id
_entity_poly.type
_entity_poly.pdbx_seq_one_letter_code
_entity_poly.pdbx_strand_id
1 'polypeptide(L)'
;DCVLGDNIILANNATLAGHVVMGDYAVIGGLTPVHQFVQIGESCMIAGASALSQDIVPFCLAEGNRAYIRSLNLVGIRRRFDKDTVEEINRAYKFLFRKSGDLKAAASELLAGAQIEQVRKMCEFILSTKRGIPLAKGRE
;
A
#
# COMPACT_ATOMS: atom_id res chain seq x y z
N ASP A 1 13.64 0.39 -16.01
CA ASP A 1 14.11 -0.45 -14.88
C ASP A 1 13.05 -0.62 -13.78
N CYS A 2 11.81 -0.85 -14.17
CA CYS A 2 10.77 -1.20 -13.20
C CYS A 2 10.88 -2.67 -12.82
N VAL A 3 10.53 -2.99 -11.56
CA VAL A 3 10.43 -4.36 -11.09
C VAL A 3 8.97 -4.63 -10.76
N LEU A 4 8.35 -5.54 -11.48
CA LEU A 4 6.95 -5.91 -11.29
C LEU A 4 6.88 -7.33 -10.75
N GLY A 5 6.12 -7.53 -9.68
CA GLY A 5 5.80 -8.85 -9.19
C GLY A 5 4.84 -9.61 -10.12
N ASP A 6 4.23 -10.65 -9.60
CA ASP A 6 3.31 -11.50 -10.36
C ASP A 6 1.87 -11.00 -10.26
N ASN A 7 1.06 -11.32 -11.26
CA ASN A 7 -0.37 -11.01 -11.30
C ASN A 7 -0.68 -9.52 -11.19
N ILE A 8 0.13 -8.70 -11.85
CA ILE A 8 -0.03 -7.25 -11.88
C ILE A 8 -1.06 -6.88 -12.95
N ILE A 9 -1.91 -5.90 -12.64
CA ILE A 9 -2.84 -5.32 -13.61
C ILE A 9 -2.54 -3.84 -13.77
N LEU A 10 -2.22 -3.44 -14.99
CA LEU A 10 -2.06 -2.03 -15.37
C LEU A 10 -3.17 -1.70 -16.35
N ALA A 11 -4.13 -0.88 -15.95
CA ALA A 11 -5.22 -0.48 -16.82
C ALA A 11 -4.73 0.51 -17.89
N ASN A 12 -5.60 0.86 -18.86
CA ASN A 12 -5.23 1.71 -19.99
C ASN A 12 -4.60 3.02 -19.56
N ASN A 13 -3.46 3.34 -20.16
CA ASN A 13 -2.70 4.57 -19.91
C ASN A 13 -2.18 4.71 -18.47
N ALA A 14 -2.06 3.62 -17.73
CA ALA A 14 -1.27 3.63 -16.51
C ALA A 14 0.20 3.75 -16.90
N THR A 15 0.93 4.65 -16.26
CA THR A 15 2.31 4.98 -16.64
C THR A 15 3.24 4.88 -15.44
N LEU A 16 4.31 4.09 -15.60
CA LEU A 16 5.33 3.94 -14.56
C LEU A 16 6.59 4.67 -14.98
N ALA A 17 7.06 5.59 -14.16
CA ALA A 17 8.37 6.21 -14.35
C ALA A 17 9.48 5.23 -13.94
N GLY A 18 10.73 5.61 -14.06
CA GLY A 18 11.84 4.71 -13.82
C GLY A 18 11.93 4.18 -12.39
N HIS A 19 12.41 2.95 -12.26
CA HIS A 19 12.72 2.32 -10.98
C HIS A 19 11.52 2.16 -10.04
N VAL A 20 10.30 2.08 -10.58
CA VAL A 20 9.11 1.75 -9.79
C VAL A 20 9.13 0.26 -9.44
N VAL A 21 8.81 -0.08 -8.20
CA VAL A 21 8.69 -1.47 -7.74
C VAL A 21 7.24 -1.74 -7.37
N MET A 22 6.67 -2.83 -7.92
CA MET A 22 5.31 -3.24 -7.59
C MET A 22 5.29 -4.65 -7.03
N GLY A 23 4.64 -4.83 -5.90
CA GLY A 23 4.44 -6.13 -5.30
C GLY A 23 3.37 -6.94 -6.03
N ASP A 24 3.30 -8.23 -5.72
CA ASP A 24 2.36 -9.16 -6.35
C ASP A 24 0.91 -8.70 -6.20
N TYR A 25 0.09 -8.96 -7.21
CA TYR A 25 -1.35 -8.67 -7.21
C TYR A 25 -1.71 -7.19 -7.12
N ALA A 26 -0.77 -6.27 -7.30
CA ALA A 26 -1.07 -4.84 -7.32
C ALA A 26 -1.83 -4.47 -8.60
N VAL A 27 -2.78 -3.56 -8.47
CA VAL A 27 -3.62 -3.08 -9.59
C VAL A 27 -3.52 -1.57 -9.68
N ILE A 28 -3.19 -1.05 -10.87
CA ILE A 28 -3.20 0.38 -11.12
C ILE A 28 -4.32 0.71 -12.09
N GLY A 29 -5.24 1.58 -11.66
CA GLY A 29 -6.33 2.08 -12.48
C GLY A 29 -5.84 2.91 -13.66
N GLY A 30 -6.71 3.12 -14.64
CA GLY A 30 -6.37 3.84 -15.88
C GLY A 30 -5.96 5.29 -15.64
N LEU A 31 -5.17 5.85 -16.54
CA LEU A 31 -4.71 7.25 -16.51
C LEU A 31 -3.99 7.63 -15.21
N THR A 32 -3.22 6.70 -14.65
CA THR A 32 -2.54 6.92 -13.38
C THR A 32 -1.03 6.97 -13.59
N PRO A 33 -0.39 8.15 -13.46
CA PRO A 33 1.06 8.25 -13.47
C PRO A 33 1.65 7.88 -12.10
N VAL A 34 2.77 7.16 -12.12
CA VAL A 34 3.53 6.80 -10.93
C VAL A 34 4.93 7.37 -11.05
N HIS A 35 5.34 8.15 -10.07
CA HIS A 35 6.65 8.82 -10.06
C HIS A 35 7.80 7.82 -9.92
N GLN A 36 8.98 8.25 -10.35
CA GLN A 36 10.23 7.50 -10.21
C GLN A 36 10.45 7.02 -8.79
N PHE A 37 10.96 5.81 -8.65
CA PHE A 37 11.35 5.18 -7.38
C PHE A 37 10.22 4.90 -6.39
N VAL A 38 8.96 5.13 -6.76
CA VAL A 38 7.82 4.78 -5.91
C VAL A 38 7.74 3.26 -5.75
N GLN A 39 7.45 2.81 -4.53
CA GLN A 39 7.18 1.42 -4.24
C GLN A 39 5.70 1.23 -3.96
N ILE A 40 5.09 0.27 -4.63
CA ILE A 40 3.68 -0.10 -4.45
C ILE A 40 3.66 -1.51 -3.89
N GLY A 41 3.11 -1.67 -2.68
CA GLY A 41 3.07 -2.96 -2.00
C GLY A 41 2.15 -3.98 -2.66
N GLU A 42 2.27 -5.22 -2.23
CA GLU A 42 1.42 -6.28 -2.77
C GLU A 42 -0.06 -6.04 -2.49
N SER A 43 -0.91 -6.51 -3.39
CA SER A 43 -2.37 -6.37 -3.30
C SER A 43 -2.87 -4.94 -3.14
N CYS A 44 -2.07 -3.94 -3.48
CA CYS A 44 -2.54 -2.56 -3.50
C CYS A 44 -3.49 -2.33 -4.67
N MET A 45 -4.45 -1.46 -4.47
CA MET A 45 -5.34 -0.96 -5.51
C MET A 45 -5.16 0.54 -5.62
N ILE A 46 -4.79 1.01 -6.81
CA ILE A 46 -4.66 2.44 -7.07
C ILE A 46 -5.82 2.85 -7.97
N ALA A 47 -6.67 3.73 -7.48
CA ALA A 47 -7.84 4.19 -8.23
C ALA A 47 -7.43 4.92 -9.51
N GLY A 48 -8.27 4.83 -10.53
CA GLY A 48 -8.01 5.49 -11.81
C GLY A 48 -7.92 7.01 -11.67
N ALA A 49 -7.18 7.64 -12.58
CA ALA A 49 -6.93 9.08 -12.61
C ALA A 49 -6.29 9.62 -11.33
N SER A 50 -5.55 8.78 -10.61
CA SER A 50 -4.75 9.17 -9.46
C SER A 50 -3.34 9.57 -9.91
N ALA A 51 -2.56 10.17 -9.03
CA ALA A 51 -1.15 10.47 -9.30
C ALA A 51 -0.34 10.11 -8.07
N LEU A 52 0.60 9.16 -8.22
CA LEU A 52 1.40 8.64 -7.13
C LEU A 52 2.77 9.29 -7.07
N SER A 53 3.09 9.85 -5.91
CA SER A 53 4.43 10.40 -5.64
C SER A 53 5.09 9.79 -4.40
N GLN A 54 4.35 9.01 -3.64
CA GLN A 54 4.85 8.37 -2.42
C GLN A 54 4.51 6.87 -2.43
N ASP A 55 5.11 6.13 -1.50
CA ASP A 55 4.98 4.67 -1.42
C ASP A 55 3.63 4.26 -0.85
N ILE A 56 3.07 3.17 -1.35
CA ILE A 56 1.78 2.66 -0.89
C ILE A 56 1.96 1.35 -0.15
N VAL A 57 1.56 1.33 1.10
CA VAL A 57 1.68 0.17 2.01
C VAL A 57 0.91 -1.02 1.45
N PRO A 58 1.46 -2.26 1.55
CA PRO A 58 0.75 -3.44 1.08
C PRO A 58 -0.69 -3.52 1.57
N PHE A 59 -1.54 -4.06 0.72
CA PHE A 59 -2.95 -4.34 0.99
C PHE A 59 -3.85 -3.11 1.05
N CYS A 60 -3.34 -1.93 0.76
CA CYS A 60 -4.08 -0.67 0.85
C CYS A 60 -4.64 -0.21 -0.50
N LEU A 61 -5.68 0.60 -0.42
CA LEU A 61 -6.27 1.30 -1.55
C LEU A 61 -5.90 2.77 -1.46
N ALA A 62 -5.37 3.31 -2.55
CA ALA A 62 -4.99 4.72 -2.64
C ALA A 62 -5.74 5.41 -3.78
N GLU A 63 -6.01 6.69 -3.59
CA GLU A 63 -6.70 7.50 -4.61
C GLU A 63 -6.29 8.95 -4.53
N GLY A 64 -6.54 9.66 -5.60
CA GLY A 64 -6.40 11.12 -5.63
C GLY A 64 -5.17 11.61 -6.37
N ASN A 65 -5.13 12.90 -6.61
CA ASN A 65 -4.00 13.64 -7.14
C ASN A 65 -3.65 14.74 -6.11
N ARG A 66 -2.65 14.61 -5.41
CA ARG A 66 -1.69 13.54 -5.13
C ARG A 66 -2.37 12.42 -4.35
N ALA A 67 -2.05 11.18 -4.69
CA ALA A 67 -2.70 10.04 -4.09
C ALA A 67 -2.37 9.88 -2.60
N TYR A 68 -3.35 9.44 -1.85
CA TYR A 68 -3.22 9.13 -0.43
C TYR A 68 -3.87 7.78 -0.14
N ILE A 69 -3.45 7.14 0.94
CA ILE A 69 -4.05 5.88 1.38
C ILE A 69 -5.41 6.19 1.98
N ARG A 70 -6.45 5.63 1.37
CA ARG A 70 -7.83 5.84 1.80
C ARG A 70 -8.32 4.74 2.72
N SER A 71 -8.00 3.48 2.42
CA SER A 71 -8.50 2.32 3.15
C SER A 71 -7.68 1.09 2.79
N LEU A 72 -8.06 -0.06 3.34
CA LEU A 72 -7.59 -1.35 2.83
C LEU A 72 -8.27 -1.66 1.51
N ASN A 73 -7.58 -2.43 0.69
CA ASN A 73 -8.16 -3.04 -0.51
C ASN A 73 -8.92 -4.31 -0.10
N LEU A 74 -10.06 -4.15 0.55
CA LEU A 74 -10.81 -5.29 1.09
C LEU A 74 -11.24 -6.28 0.02
N VAL A 75 -11.65 -5.78 -1.15
CA VAL A 75 -12.06 -6.66 -2.25
C VAL A 75 -10.91 -7.58 -2.66
N GLY A 76 -9.72 -7.01 -2.85
CA GLY A 76 -8.56 -7.78 -3.26
C GLY A 76 -8.08 -8.78 -2.22
N ILE A 77 -7.99 -8.35 -0.96
CA ILE A 77 -7.48 -9.24 0.08
C ILE A 77 -8.46 -10.34 0.46
N ARG A 78 -9.78 -10.09 0.35
CA ARG A 78 -10.79 -11.14 0.57
C ARG A 78 -10.76 -12.22 -0.49
N ARG A 79 -10.30 -11.90 -1.68
CA ARG A 79 -10.13 -12.89 -2.77
C ARG A 79 -8.90 -13.77 -2.57
N ARG A 80 -7.89 -13.27 -1.87
CA ARG A 80 -6.60 -13.96 -1.70
C ARG A 80 -6.48 -14.74 -0.41
N PHE A 81 -7.07 -14.24 0.67
CA PHE A 81 -6.79 -14.73 2.02
C PHE A 81 -8.06 -15.20 2.70
N ASP A 82 -7.90 -16.08 3.68
CA ASP A 82 -9.00 -16.54 4.50
C ASP A 82 -9.48 -15.42 5.45
N LYS A 83 -10.63 -15.66 6.07
CA LYS A 83 -11.26 -14.68 6.93
C LYS A 83 -10.37 -14.23 8.09
N ASP A 84 -9.69 -15.18 8.73
CA ASP A 84 -8.84 -14.86 9.87
C ASP A 84 -7.66 -13.97 9.48
N THR A 85 -7.04 -14.26 8.34
CA THR A 85 -5.95 -13.43 7.81
C THR A 85 -6.45 -12.03 7.49
N VAL A 86 -7.61 -11.91 6.85
CA VAL A 86 -8.20 -10.60 6.53
C VAL A 86 -8.46 -9.81 7.82
N GLU A 87 -8.99 -10.44 8.85
CA GLU A 87 -9.23 -9.78 10.14
C GLU A 87 -7.94 -9.28 10.79
N GLU A 88 -6.86 -10.06 10.72
CA GLU A 88 -5.56 -9.65 11.23
C GLU A 88 -4.99 -8.46 10.47
N ILE A 89 -5.09 -8.47 9.14
CA ILE A 89 -4.67 -7.35 8.31
C ILE A 89 -5.47 -6.10 8.66
N ASN A 90 -6.78 -6.25 8.86
CA ASN A 90 -7.65 -5.12 9.20
C ASN A 90 -7.30 -4.54 10.57
N ARG A 91 -7.02 -5.39 11.55
CA ARG A 91 -6.56 -4.94 12.87
C ARG A 91 -5.25 -4.16 12.78
N ALA A 92 -4.31 -4.67 12.00
CA ALA A 92 -3.03 -3.99 11.77
C ALA A 92 -3.24 -2.63 11.11
N TYR A 93 -4.09 -2.57 10.08
CA TYR A 93 -4.40 -1.31 9.40
C TYR A 93 -4.96 -0.27 10.38
N LYS A 94 -5.92 -0.67 11.20
CA LYS A 94 -6.52 0.23 12.19
C LYS A 94 -5.49 0.74 13.20
N PHE A 95 -4.62 -0.14 13.66
CA PHE A 95 -3.55 0.25 14.58
C PHE A 95 -2.59 1.26 13.94
N LEU A 96 -2.18 0.99 12.70
CA LEU A 96 -1.19 1.82 12.00
C LEU A 96 -1.75 3.17 11.55
N PHE A 97 -2.98 3.20 11.04
CA PHE A 97 -3.49 4.37 10.32
C PHE A 97 -4.57 5.16 11.04
N ARG A 98 -5.13 4.66 12.12
CA ARG A 98 -6.12 5.40 12.90
C ARG A 98 -5.55 6.02 14.16
N LYS A 99 -4.44 5.51 14.62
CA LYS A 99 -3.76 6.06 15.79
C LYS A 99 -3.03 7.33 15.38
N SER A 100 -3.19 8.39 16.13
CA SER A 100 -2.39 9.61 15.93
C SER A 100 -0.94 9.33 16.36
N GLY A 101 0.01 10.01 15.72
CA GLY A 101 1.41 9.90 16.07
C GLY A 101 2.28 9.35 14.96
N ASP A 102 3.49 8.94 15.31
CA ASP A 102 4.50 8.51 14.37
C ASP A 102 4.18 7.14 13.79
N LEU A 103 3.95 7.08 12.47
CA LEU A 103 3.64 5.84 11.77
C LEU A 103 4.78 4.81 11.90
N LYS A 104 6.03 5.25 11.84
CA LYS A 104 7.17 4.34 11.97
C LYS A 104 7.28 3.75 13.39
N ALA A 105 6.98 4.54 14.40
CA ALA A 105 6.94 4.05 15.77
C ALA A 105 5.83 3.01 15.93
N ALA A 106 4.64 3.26 15.38
CA ALA A 106 3.54 2.30 15.40
C ALA A 106 3.92 1.00 14.67
N ALA A 107 4.59 1.12 13.52
CA ALA A 107 5.03 -0.05 12.76
C ALA A 107 6.05 -0.88 13.56
N SER A 108 7.00 -0.24 14.24
CA SER A 108 7.97 -0.95 15.07
C SER A 108 7.29 -1.69 16.23
N GLU A 109 6.34 -1.04 16.89
CA GLU A 109 5.61 -1.66 17.98
C GLU A 109 4.81 -2.87 17.51
N LEU A 110 4.09 -2.72 16.41
CA LEU A 110 3.28 -3.79 15.84
C LEU A 110 4.15 -4.96 15.34
N LEU A 111 5.28 -4.66 14.72
CA LEU A 111 6.18 -5.68 14.20
C LEU A 111 6.70 -6.60 15.30
N ALA A 112 6.98 -6.06 16.48
CA ALA A 112 7.50 -6.85 17.60
C ALA A 112 6.55 -7.98 18.01
N GLY A 113 5.23 -7.79 17.84
CA GLY A 113 4.23 -8.80 18.18
C GLY A 113 3.56 -9.46 16.99
N ALA A 114 4.01 -9.18 15.77
CA ALA A 114 3.36 -9.69 14.56
C ALA A 114 3.50 -11.21 14.46
N GLN A 115 2.38 -11.89 14.25
CA GLN A 115 2.32 -13.34 14.16
C GLN A 115 2.14 -13.86 12.74
N ILE A 116 1.63 -13.03 11.82
CA ILE A 116 1.44 -13.43 10.43
C ILE A 116 2.32 -12.62 9.51
N GLU A 117 2.68 -13.23 8.38
CA GLU A 117 3.56 -12.65 7.40
C GLU A 117 3.05 -11.33 6.83
N GLN A 118 1.74 -11.25 6.56
CA GLN A 118 1.12 -10.08 5.96
C GLN A 118 1.29 -8.84 6.85
N VAL A 119 1.11 -8.99 8.15
CA VAL A 119 1.31 -7.88 9.09
C VAL A 119 2.78 -7.46 9.14
N ARG A 120 3.70 -8.44 9.15
CA ARG A 120 5.13 -8.15 9.08
C ARG A 120 5.48 -7.36 7.82
N LYS A 121 4.93 -7.74 6.68
CA LYS A 121 5.18 -7.04 5.41
C LYS A 121 4.72 -5.59 5.45
N MET A 122 3.55 -5.32 6.03
CA MET A 122 3.07 -3.95 6.20
C MET A 122 4.04 -3.12 7.04
N CYS A 123 4.46 -3.66 8.17
CA CYS A 123 5.36 -2.96 9.08
C CYS A 123 6.74 -2.74 8.48
N GLU A 124 7.32 -3.76 7.88
CA GLU A 124 8.64 -3.66 7.25
C GLU A 124 8.64 -2.68 6.09
N PHE A 125 7.56 -2.65 5.29
CA PHE A 125 7.41 -1.69 4.22
C PHE A 125 7.43 -0.25 4.76
N ILE A 126 6.65 0.02 5.81
CA ILE A 126 6.61 1.35 6.44
C ILE A 126 7.97 1.75 6.98
N LEU A 127 8.68 0.82 7.63
CA LEU A 127 9.99 1.10 8.22
C LEU A 127 11.06 1.36 7.16
N SER A 128 10.91 0.80 5.96
CA SER A 128 11.89 0.92 4.89
C SER A 128 11.59 2.01 3.86
N THR A 129 10.45 2.67 3.96
CA THR A 129 10.08 3.67 2.95
C THR A 129 11.04 4.84 2.93
N LYS A 130 11.42 5.25 1.72
CA LYS A 130 12.27 6.44 1.51
C LYS A 130 11.47 7.63 1.02
N ARG A 131 10.39 7.40 0.29
CA ARG A 131 9.54 8.48 -0.24
C ARG A 131 8.42 8.88 0.71
N GLY A 132 8.22 8.14 1.79
CA GLY A 132 7.15 8.38 2.74
C GLY A 132 5.84 7.73 2.34
N ILE A 133 4.91 7.71 3.27
CA ILE A 133 3.58 7.10 3.13
C ILE A 133 2.53 8.20 3.12
N PRO A 134 1.69 8.32 2.07
CA PRO A 134 0.73 9.41 1.97
C PRO A 134 -0.55 9.10 2.76
N LEU A 135 -0.75 9.80 3.86
CA LEU A 135 -1.94 9.67 4.68
C LEU A 135 -2.98 10.73 4.30
N ALA A 136 -4.26 10.42 4.48
CA ALA A 136 -5.32 11.39 4.26
C ALA A 136 -5.18 12.56 5.22
N LYS A 137 -5.50 13.77 4.74
CA LYS A 137 -5.54 14.97 5.58
C LYS A 137 -6.53 14.77 6.74
N GLY A 138 -6.15 15.22 7.94
CA GLY A 138 -6.99 15.10 9.11
C GLY A 138 -6.88 13.79 9.86
N ARG A 139 -5.98 12.92 9.47
CA ARG A 139 -5.69 11.66 10.16
C ARG A 139 -4.44 11.71 11.04
N GLU A 140 -3.98 12.86 11.23
CA GLU A 140 -2.80 13.10 12.04
C GLU A 140 -3.07 12.92 13.52
#